data_fc579e974f21b7d1d99077ee7fe0328e
#
_entry.id   fc579e974f21b7d1d99077ee7fe0328e
#
_cell.length_a   1.000
_cell.length_b   1.000
_cell.length_c   1.000
_cell.angle_alpha   90.00
_cell.angle_beta   90.00
_cell.angle_gamma   90.00
#
_symmetry.space_group_name_H-M   'P 1'
#
loop_
_entity.id
_entity.type
_entity.pdbx_description
1 polymer ?
#
loop_
_entity_poly.entity_id
_entity_poly.type
_entity_poly.pdbx_seq_one_letter_code
_entity_poly.pdbx_strand_id
1 'polypeptide(L)'
;MPKIKRKSVSKKKVKKGGKDSQIGLYLLLGIGLFVLIYWLGKEPDLAKFDEPTEDRIAKTEQSAKPVKKSAVAKAPAQKTDPNLSEARVESSEPSFEDILKASFSKLDIPESAIKRRKKDKLISFLVPIDRSKMDLTFANMIIKGDAERAQGKLKQGSEKSGRQTLVFVDKNGTQYSVELFFDAKLYGAKVAKKTIAIVIDDFGDIDGELLNGFLSLDREVCFAIFPDAPQSVSTMQKANSQGRETLIHIPMEPLNYPVVNPGKNAILVTMNEAEIERRVHKFATDMSLCIGANNHMGSLATTDESIMQPVMSTLKKHGMYFLDSRTSNVSVAYQVAQKSHIPAYRNDIFLDTPNLSEDNLRSKIAQIVEMSNSKTNLIAITHCHSIKHLEYLRKFISLIKAAGFEIIPVSQIGKNKIPTIL
;
A
#
# COMPACT_ATOMS: atom_id res chain seq x y z
N MET A 1 -47.09 14.06 74.75
CA MET A 1 -46.58 12.70 74.44
C MET A 1 -47.71 11.88 73.84
N PRO A 2 -47.78 11.56 72.59
CA PRO A 2 -48.80 10.65 72.00
C PRO A 2 -48.16 9.26 71.74
N LYS A 3 -48.98 8.26 72.06
CA LYS A 3 -48.74 6.80 71.99
C LYS A 3 -48.68 6.32 70.55
N ILE A 4 -47.65 5.55 70.25
CA ILE A 4 -47.43 4.87 68.95
C ILE A 4 -48.16 3.51 68.98
N LYS A 5 -49.16 3.30 68.10
CA LYS A 5 -49.86 2.01 67.87
C LYS A 5 -49.03 1.14 66.93
N ARG A 6 -48.62 -0.07 67.38
CA ARG A 6 -47.99 -1.13 66.54
C ARG A 6 -49.08 -1.82 65.72
N LYS A 7 -48.90 -1.85 64.35
CA LYS A 7 -49.69 -2.70 63.46
C LYS A 7 -49.01 -4.04 63.27
N SER A 8 -49.77 -5.10 63.45
CA SER A 8 -49.33 -6.49 63.22
C SER A 8 -49.16 -6.80 61.77
N VAL A 9 -48.03 -7.47 61.42
CA VAL A 9 -47.69 -7.91 60.04
C VAL A 9 -48.19 -9.37 59.91
N SER A 10 -49.09 -9.58 58.96
CA SER A 10 -49.56 -10.88 58.49
C SER A 10 -48.53 -11.66 57.74
N LYS A 11 -48.23 -12.91 58.13
CA LYS A 11 -47.31 -13.83 57.42
C LYS A 11 -47.98 -14.37 56.14
N LYS A 12 -47.59 -13.96 54.96
CA LYS A 12 -47.92 -14.60 53.69
C LYS A 12 -47.04 -15.83 53.47
N LYS A 13 -47.61 -16.99 53.23
CA LYS A 13 -47.00 -18.25 52.86
C LYS A 13 -46.34 -18.09 51.46
N VAL A 14 -45.03 -18.32 51.36
CA VAL A 14 -44.30 -18.42 50.09
C VAL A 14 -44.48 -19.84 49.56
N LYS A 15 -45.07 -19.98 48.38
CA LYS A 15 -45.08 -21.23 47.60
C LYS A 15 -43.66 -21.47 47.00
N LYS A 16 -43.07 -22.63 47.28
CA LYS A 16 -41.90 -23.15 46.59
C LYS A 16 -42.27 -23.47 45.13
N GLY A 17 -41.84 -22.67 44.17
CA GLY A 17 -41.91 -22.92 42.73
C GLY A 17 -40.53 -23.24 42.20
N GLY A 18 -40.43 -24.29 41.42
CA GLY A 18 -39.29 -25.08 41.04
C GLY A 18 -38.05 -24.35 40.52
N LYS A 19 -36.92 -24.73 41.10
CA LYS A 19 -35.58 -24.36 40.64
C LYS A 19 -35.17 -25.06 39.34
N ASP A 20 -35.89 -26.08 38.87
CA ASP A 20 -35.49 -26.93 37.73
C ASP A 20 -35.84 -26.35 36.35
N SER A 21 -36.82 -25.41 36.28
CA SER A 21 -37.19 -24.79 34.98
C SER A 21 -36.24 -23.66 34.55
N GLN A 22 -35.52 -23.02 35.48
CA GLN A 22 -34.58 -21.96 35.14
C GLN A 22 -33.26 -22.49 34.66
N ILE A 23 -32.78 -23.65 35.14
CA ILE A 23 -31.55 -24.29 34.68
C ILE A 23 -31.67 -24.73 33.21
N GLY A 24 -32.81 -25.26 32.79
CA GLY A 24 -33.10 -25.60 31.40
C GLY A 24 -33.12 -24.39 30.46
N LEU A 25 -33.64 -23.23 30.94
CA LEU A 25 -33.64 -21.99 30.14
C LEU A 25 -32.25 -21.40 29.96
N TYR A 26 -31.38 -21.43 30.98
CA TYR A 26 -29.98 -20.98 30.87
C TYR A 26 -29.14 -21.91 30.01
N LEU A 27 -29.38 -23.23 30.00
CA LEU A 27 -28.71 -24.18 29.10
C LEU A 27 -29.10 -23.94 27.65
N LEU A 28 -30.38 -23.69 27.33
CA LEU A 28 -30.84 -23.35 25.99
C LEU A 28 -30.32 -22.00 25.51
N LEU A 29 -30.28 -20.99 26.38
CA LEU A 29 -29.68 -19.68 26.07
C LEU A 29 -28.15 -19.77 25.88
N GLY A 30 -27.48 -20.60 26.68
CA GLY A 30 -26.01 -20.85 26.52
C GLY A 30 -25.68 -21.56 25.22
N ILE A 31 -26.47 -22.57 24.82
CA ILE A 31 -26.30 -23.25 23.52
C ILE A 31 -26.60 -22.30 22.36
N GLY A 32 -27.67 -21.50 22.46
CA GLY A 32 -27.99 -20.49 21.45
C GLY A 32 -26.88 -19.44 21.27
N LEU A 33 -26.29 -18.97 22.37
CA LEU A 33 -25.19 -18.04 22.36
C LEU A 33 -23.92 -18.67 21.78
N PHE A 34 -23.63 -19.95 22.08
CA PHE A 34 -22.48 -20.68 21.53
C PHE A 34 -22.63 -20.92 20.02
N VAL A 35 -23.83 -21.23 19.53
CA VAL A 35 -24.14 -21.37 18.11
C VAL A 35 -24.03 -20.02 17.40
N LEU A 36 -24.49 -18.94 18.03
CA LEU A 36 -24.40 -17.58 17.51
C LEU A 36 -22.92 -17.12 17.43
N ILE A 37 -22.13 -17.36 18.49
CA ILE A 37 -20.68 -17.07 18.51
C ILE A 37 -19.93 -17.93 17.51
N TYR A 38 -20.29 -19.20 17.36
CA TYR A 38 -19.70 -20.09 16.34
C TYR A 38 -20.06 -19.65 14.92
N TRP A 39 -21.27 -19.12 14.69
CA TRP A 39 -21.73 -18.61 13.40
C TRP A 39 -21.16 -17.23 13.08
N LEU A 40 -21.02 -16.35 14.09
CA LEU A 40 -20.37 -15.04 13.96
C LEU A 40 -18.85 -15.12 13.96
N GLY A 41 -18.27 -16.20 14.50
CA GLY A 41 -16.82 -16.45 14.46
C GLY A 41 -16.34 -17.22 13.24
N LYS A 42 -17.23 -17.67 12.34
CA LYS A 42 -16.85 -18.00 10.98
C LYS A 42 -16.63 -16.70 10.23
N GLU A 43 -15.39 -16.28 10.12
CA GLU A 43 -15.02 -15.30 9.10
C GLU A 43 -15.64 -15.77 7.79
N PRO A 44 -16.39 -14.94 7.07
CA PRO A 44 -16.74 -15.26 5.71
C PRO A 44 -15.42 -15.51 4.98
N ASP A 45 -15.34 -16.63 4.29
CA ASP A 45 -14.19 -17.01 3.46
C ASP A 45 -14.04 -15.98 2.33
N LEU A 46 -13.49 -14.80 2.67
CA LEU A 46 -13.13 -13.72 1.72
C LEU A 46 -11.90 -14.10 0.88
N ALA A 47 -11.36 -15.31 1.09
CA ALA A 47 -10.19 -15.83 0.42
C ALA A 47 -10.53 -16.57 -0.88
N LYS A 48 -11.41 -16.03 -1.74
CA LYS A 48 -11.52 -16.42 -3.15
C LYS A 48 -12.02 -15.25 -4.00
N PHE A 49 -11.36 -14.13 -3.90
CA PHE A 49 -11.33 -13.20 -5.02
C PHE A 49 -10.06 -13.51 -5.79
N ASP A 50 -10.16 -14.45 -6.74
CA ASP A 50 -9.17 -14.63 -7.79
C ASP A 50 -9.07 -13.31 -8.56
N GLU A 51 -7.98 -12.57 -8.37
CA GLU A 51 -7.58 -11.58 -9.37
C GLU A 51 -7.48 -12.31 -10.72
N PRO A 52 -7.96 -11.72 -11.81
CA PRO A 52 -7.81 -12.32 -13.12
C PRO A 52 -6.31 -12.41 -13.43
N THR A 53 -5.77 -13.63 -13.42
CA THR A 53 -4.44 -13.90 -13.94
C THR A 53 -4.40 -13.54 -15.42
N GLU A 54 -3.24 -13.10 -15.93
CA GLU A 54 -3.03 -12.70 -17.34
C GLU A 54 -3.59 -13.70 -18.37
N ASP A 55 -3.63 -14.98 -18.04
CA ASP A 55 -4.21 -16.05 -18.86
C ASP A 55 -5.74 -15.96 -19.10
N ARG A 56 -6.49 -15.25 -18.26
CA ARG A 56 -7.93 -15.02 -18.48
C ARG A 56 -8.22 -13.86 -19.42
N ILE A 57 -7.33 -12.89 -19.49
CA ILE A 57 -7.44 -11.75 -20.41
C ILE A 57 -7.24 -12.23 -21.85
N ALA A 58 -6.28 -13.13 -22.09
CA ALA A 58 -6.01 -13.68 -23.42
C ALA A 58 -7.16 -14.50 -24.03
N LYS A 59 -8.02 -15.11 -23.21
CA LYS A 59 -9.17 -15.90 -23.71
C LYS A 59 -10.40 -15.08 -24.08
N THR A 60 -10.52 -13.85 -23.61
CA THR A 60 -11.67 -12.97 -23.94
C THR A 60 -11.47 -12.21 -25.27
N GLU A 61 -10.22 -12.07 -25.74
CA GLU A 61 -9.91 -11.42 -27.02
C GLU A 61 -10.11 -12.30 -28.26
N GLN A 62 -10.30 -13.63 -28.09
CA GLN A 62 -10.44 -14.56 -29.22
C GLN A 62 -11.86 -14.69 -29.82
N SER A 63 -12.85 -13.97 -29.31
CA SER A 63 -14.23 -14.08 -29.82
C SER A 63 -14.69 -12.98 -30.79
N ALA A 64 -13.84 -12.05 -31.21
CA ALA A 64 -14.16 -11.03 -32.21
C ALA A 64 -13.79 -11.52 -33.61
N LYS A 65 -14.79 -11.68 -34.49
CA LYS A 65 -14.64 -12.11 -35.90
C LYS A 65 -13.81 -11.10 -36.73
N PRO A 66 -12.89 -11.56 -37.60
CA PRO A 66 -12.02 -10.68 -38.36
C PRO A 66 -12.71 -9.98 -39.53
N VAL A 67 -12.47 -8.69 -39.66
CA VAL A 67 -12.75 -7.89 -40.82
C VAL A 67 -11.66 -8.14 -41.87
N LYS A 68 -12.08 -8.42 -43.12
CA LYS A 68 -11.22 -8.71 -44.30
C LYS A 68 -10.23 -7.57 -44.56
N LYS A 69 -8.91 -7.86 -44.61
CA LYS A 69 -7.89 -7.00 -45.19
C LYS A 69 -7.56 -7.44 -46.60
N SER A 70 -7.50 -6.46 -47.51
CA SER A 70 -7.05 -6.55 -48.89
C SER A 70 -5.55 -6.77 -49.02
N ALA A 71 -5.15 -7.45 -50.09
CA ALA A 71 -3.81 -7.91 -50.41
C ALA A 71 -2.80 -6.77 -50.64
N VAL A 72 -1.57 -6.93 -50.14
CA VAL A 72 -0.38 -6.20 -50.58
C VAL A 72 0.74 -7.23 -50.85
N ALA A 73 1.48 -6.90 -51.91
CA ALA A 73 2.38 -7.75 -52.69
C ALA A 73 3.61 -8.31 -51.94
N LYS A 74 4.05 -9.48 -52.43
CA LYS A 74 5.29 -10.17 -52.05
C LYS A 74 6.54 -9.44 -52.49
N ALA A 75 7.55 -9.32 -51.63
CA ALA A 75 8.94 -9.08 -51.97
C ALA A 75 9.80 -10.37 -51.80
N PRO A 76 10.92 -10.54 -52.50
CA PRO A 76 11.50 -11.86 -52.77
C PRO A 76 12.42 -12.37 -51.66
N ALA A 77 12.50 -13.70 -51.59
CA ALA A 77 13.34 -14.48 -50.67
C ALA A 77 14.85 -14.30 -50.90
N GLN A 78 15.59 -13.98 -49.85
CA GLN A 78 17.04 -14.14 -49.80
C GLN A 78 17.41 -15.53 -49.30
N LYS A 79 18.36 -16.17 -50.00
CA LYS A 79 18.94 -17.47 -49.68
C LYS A 79 19.78 -17.37 -48.40
N THR A 80 19.53 -18.24 -47.46
CA THR A 80 20.37 -18.43 -46.27
C THR A 80 21.43 -19.48 -46.55
N ASP A 81 22.70 -19.12 -46.33
CA ASP A 81 23.85 -20.05 -46.30
C ASP A 81 23.79 -20.90 -45.01
N PRO A 82 24.04 -22.20 -45.09
CA PRO A 82 24.04 -23.09 -43.92
C PRO A 82 25.49 -23.26 -43.40
N ASN A 83 26.02 -22.28 -42.66
CA ASN A 83 27.18 -22.53 -41.80
C ASN A 83 27.45 -21.38 -40.84
N LEU A 84 26.58 -21.19 -39.82
CA LEU A 84 26.95 -20.52 -38.60
C LEU A 84 26.69 -21.48 -37.46
N SER A 85 27.76 -21.99 -36.88
CA SER A 85 27.75 -22.76 -35.65
C SER A 85 27.07 -21.94 -34.54
N GLU A 86 25.91 -22.43 -34.06
CA GLU A 86 25.27 -21.94 -32.86
C GLU A 86 26.25 -22.09 -31.69
N ALA A 87 26.86 -21.02 -31.30
CA ALA A 87 27.46 -20.91 -29.97
C ALA A 87 26.32 -20.92 -28.95
N ARG A 88 26.07 -22.09 -28.38
CA ARG A 88 25.20 -22.29 -27.22
C ARG A 88 25.76 -21.43 -26.09
N VAL A 89 25.17 -20.25 -25.86
CA VAL A 89 25.37 -19.49 -24.62
C VAL A 89 24.72 -20.31 -23.53
N GLU A 90 25.48 -21.14 -22.82
CA GLU A 90 25.07 -21.73 -21.55
C GLU A 90 24.81 -20.56 -20.60
N SER A 91 23.55 -20.25 -20.38
CA SER A 91 23.11 -19.38 -19.29
C SER A 91 23.34 -20.11 -17.97
N SER A 92 24.56 -20.09 -17.44
CA SER A 92 24.86 -20.58 -16.11
C SER A 92 24.04 -19.71 -15.10
N GLU A 93 23.34 -20.36 -14.19
CA GLU A 93 22.69 -19.66 -13.07
C GLU A 93 23.70 -18.69 -12.40
N PRO A 94 23.30 -17.45 -12.07
CA PRO A 94 24.21 -16.49 -11.47
C PRO A 94 24.80 -17.06 -10.17
N SER A 95 26.10 -16.89 -9.99
CA SER A 95 26.77 -17.33 -8.76
C SER A 95 26.27 -16.53 -7.56
N PHE A 96 26.44 -17.07 -6.35
CA PHE A 96 26.08 -16.35 -5.13
C PHE A 96 26.83 -15.02 -4.99
N GLU A 97 28.06 -14.96 -5.48
CA GLU A 97 28.86 -13.73 -5.56
C GLU A 97 28.20 -12.70 -6.50
N ASP A 98 27.71 -13.13 -7.66
CA ASP A 98 27.06 -12.24 -8.63
C ASP A 98 25.74 -11.68 -8.08
N ILE A 99 25.01 -12.47 -7.30
CA ILE A 99 23.80 -12.01 -6.62
C ILE A 99 24.13 -10.94 -5.58
N LEU A 100 25.18 -11.13 -4.77
CA LEU A 100 25.63 -10.09 -3.84
C LEU A 100 26.04 -8.81 -4.57
N LYS A 101 26.76 -8.91 -5.68
CA LYS A 101 27.11 -7.75 -6.51
C LYS A 101 25.88 -7.06 -7.09
N ALA A 102 24.92 -7.82 -7.57
CA ALA A 102 23.63 -7.28 -8.03
C ALA A 102 22.89 -6.53 -6.91
N SER A 103 22.94 -7.03 -5.65
CA SER A 103 22.39 -6.32 -4.50
C SER A 103 23.09 -4.98 -4.23
N PHE A 104 24.43 -4.93 -4.39
CA PHE A 104 25.17 -3.68 -4.25
C PHE A 104 24.80 -2.68 -5.35
N SER A 105 24.60 -3.14 -6.60
CA SER A 105 24.12 -2.30 -7.70
C SER A 105 22.73 -1.75 -7.45
N LYS A 106 21.81 -2.55 -6.88
CA LYS A 106 20.47 -2.09 -6.47
C LYS A 106 20.51 -0.97 -5.43
N LEU A 107 21.56 -0.93 -4.61
CA LEU A 107 21.81 0.11 -3.61
C LEU A 107 22.55 1.33 -4.18
N ASP A 108 22.69 1.40 -5.49
CA ASP A 108 23.41 2.48 -6.19
C ASP A 108 24.85 2.68 -5.65
N ILE A 109 25.53 1.56 -5.33
CA ILE A 109 26.91 1.56 -4.86
C ILE A 109 27.83 1.31 -6.06
N PRO A 110 28.73 2.25 -6.39
CA PRO A 110 29.65 2.08 -7.51
C PRO A 110 30.57 0.87 -7.29
N GLU A 111 30.68 -0.01 -8.26
CA GLU A 111 31.54 -1.19 -8.17
C GLU A 111 32.99 -0.82 -7.83
N SER A 112 33.48 0.30 -8.37
CA SER A 112 34.83 0.85 -8.10
C SER A 112 35.04 1.23 -6.62
N ALA A 113 33.98 1.46 -5.86
CA ALA A 113 34.06 1.78 -4.43
C ALA A 113 34.13 0.52 -3.54
N ILE A 114 33.72 -0.63 -4.06
CA ILE A 114 33.66 -1.89 -3.31
C ILE A 114 35.04 -2.56 -3.33
N LYS A 115 35.55 -2.89 -2.14
CA LYS A 115 36.81 -3.64 -2.04
C LYS A 115 36.52 -5.11 -1.81
N ARG A 116 36.92 -5.95 -2.75
CA ARG A 116 36.83 -7.41 -2.68
C ARG A 116 38.15 -8.03 -2.27
N ARG A 117 38.11 -8.99 -1.34
CA ARG A 117 39.26 -9.82 -0.95
C ARG A 117 38.84 -11.28 -0.91
N LYS A 118 39.73 -12.17 -1.37
CA LYS A 118 39.53 -13.63 -1.26
C LYS A 118 40.68 -14.23 -0.48
N LYS A 119 40.38 -15.01 0.53
CA LYS A 119 41.33 -15.81 1.27
C LYS A 119 40.71 -17.18 1.54
N ASP A 120 41.33 -18.22 0.98
CA ASP A 120 40.82 -19.59 1.02
C ASP A 120 39.34 -19.69 0.58
N LYS A 121 38.46 -20.18 1.47
CA LYS A 121 37.00 -20.26 1.24
C LYS A 121 36.22 -19.03 1.73
N LEU A 122 36.90 -17.95 2.10
CA LEU A 122 36.28 -16.70 2.53
C LEU A 122 36.45 -15.61 1.48
N ILE A 123 35.34 -15.08 1.00
CA ILE A 123 35.27 -13.89 0.13
C ILE A 123 34.70 -12.74 0.96
N SER A 124 35.44 -11.64 1.06
CA SER A 124 35.06 -10.48 1.86
C SER A 124 34.83 -9.26 0.97
N PHE A 125 33.73 -8.55 1.23
CA PHE A 125 33.38 -7.28 0.61
C PHE A 125 33.39 -6.17 1.66
N LEU A 126 34.09 -5.07 1.39
CA LEU A 126 33.97 -3.82 2.12
C LEU A 126 33.10 -2.90 1.25
N VAL A 127 31.91 -2.63 1.73
CA VAL A 127 30.85 -1.99 0.97
C VAL A 127 30.53 -0.63 1.60
N PRO A 128 31.03 0.47 1.00
CA PRO A 128 30.77 1.80 1.51
C PRO A 128 29.37 2.27 1.17
N ILE A 129 28.72 2.93 2.13
CA ILE A 129 27.34 3.45 2.00
C ILE A 129 27.37 4.97 2.03
N ASP A 130 26.63 5.59 1.13
CA ASP A 130 26.33 7.01 1.17
C ASP A 130 25.23 7.29 2.19
N ARG A 131 25.60 7.87 3.33
CA ARG A 131 24.65 8.20 4.41
C ARG A 131 23.56 9.19 3.99
N SER A 132 23.79 9.96 2.92
CA SER A 132 22.77 10.88 2.40
C SER A 132 21.66 10.18 1.63
N LYS A 133 21.90 8.93 1.19
CA LYS A 133 20.97 8.12 0.41
C LYS A 133 20.24 7.09 1.27
N MET A 134 20.94 6.45 2.22
CA MET A 134 20.36 5.38 3.05
C MET A 134 21.16 5.15 4.33
N ASP A 135 20.57 4.45 5.30
CA ASP A 135 21.29 3.95 6.47
C ASP A 135 21.82 2.50 6.28
N LEU A 136 22.66 2.05 7.22
CA LEU A 136 23.24 0.71 7.16
C LEU A 136 22.20 -0.39 7.37
N THR A 137 21.13 -0.11 8.12
CA THR A 137 20.06 -1.10 8.40
C THR A 137 19.27 -1.41 7.13
N PHE A 138 18.98 -0.38 6.33
CA PHE A 138 18.32 -0.57 5.05
C PHE A 138 19.20 -1.36 4.07
N ALA A 139 20.47 -0.97 3.91
CA ALA A 139 21.41 -1.69 3.05
C ALA A 139 21.56 -3.17 3.47
N ASN A 140 21.67 -3.41 4.79
CA ASN A 140 21.71 -4.75 5.38
C ASN A 140 20.46 -5.58 5.03
N MET A 141 19.27 -4.98 5.18
CA MET A 141 18.00 -5.66 4.87
C MET A 141 17.93 -6.12 3.41
N ILE A 142 18.31 -5.27 2.47
CA ILE A 142 18.28 -5.60 1.03
C ILE A 142 19.28 -6.73 0.72
N ILE A 143 20.53 -6.59 1.18
CA ILE A 143 21.58 -7.60 0.92
C ILE A 143 21.22 -8.94 1.55
N LYS A 144 20.74 -8.92 2.80
CA LYS A 144 20.28 -10.14 3.49
C LYS A 144 19.13 -10.80 2.73
N GLY A 145 18.12 -10.04 2.33
CA GLY A 145 16.97 -10.55 1.59
C GLY A 145 17.35 -11.19 0.25
N ASP A 146 18.25 -10.55 -0.52
CA ASP A 146 18.73 -11.11 -1.79
C ASP A 146 19.56 -12.38 -1.56
N ALA A 147 20.45 -12.37 -0.57
CA ALA A 147 21.27 -13.53 -0.22
C ALA A 147 20.42 -14.73 0.22
N GLU A 148 19.39 -14.52 1.04
CA GLU A 148 18.48 -15.57 1.48
C GLU A 148 17.65 -16.16 0.34
N ARG A 149 17.17 -15.32 -0.60
CA ARG A 149 16.49 -15.78 -1.83
C ARG A 149 17.38 -16.64 -2.71
N ALA A 150 18.68 -16.35 -2.72
CA ALA A 150 19.70 -17.14 -3.40
C ALA A 150 20.18 -18.36 -2.61
N GLN A 151 19.40 -18.80 -1.61
CA GLN A 151 19.70 -19.95 -0.75
C GLN A 151 20.98 -19.81 0.08
N GLY A 152 21.49 -18.59 0.24
CA GLY A 152 22.57 -18.28 1.19
C GLY A 152 22.05 -18.31 2.63
N LYS A 153 22.78 -18.98 3.52
CA LYS A 153 22.43 -19.02 4.94
C LYS A 153 23.21 -17.95 5.69
N LEU A 154 22.50 -17.04 6.37
CA LEU A 154 23.14 -16.09 7.28
C LEU A 154 23.71 -16.86 8.48
N LYS A 155 25.04 -16.84 8.64
CA LYS A 155 25.75 -17.48 9.73
C LYS A 155 25.93 -16.54 10.92
N GLN A 156 26.18 -15.27 10.64
CA GLN A 156 26.45 -14.26 11.66
C GLN A 156 26.07 -12.87 11.16
N GLY A 157 25.43 -12.08 12.02
CA GLY A 157 25.27 -10.63 11.89
C GLY A 157 25.87 -9.95 13.10
N SER A 158 26.60 -8.87 12.92
CA SER A 158 27.17 -8.08 14.02
C SER A 158 27.23 -6.60 13.66
N GLU A 159 27.13 -5.76 14.70
CA GLU A 159 27.36 -4.32 14.59
C GLU A 159 28.44 -3.91 15.59
N LYS A 160 29.45 -3.19 15.11
CA LYS A 160 30.53 -2.67 15.95
C LYS A 160 31.07 -1.37 15.36
N SER A 161 31.19 -0.35 16.20
CA SER A 161 31.80 0.93 15.83
C SER A 161 31.22 1.57 14.57
N GLY A 162 29.87 1.53 14.41
CA GLY A 162 29.18 2.10 13.25
C GLY A 162 29.39 1.32 11.96
N ARG A 163 29.76 0.06 12.03
CA ARG A 163 29.88 -0.88 10.92
C ARG A 163 28.99 -2.08 11.17
N GLN A 164 28.33 -2.56 10.13
CA GLN A 164 27.55 -3.79 10.18
C GLN A 164 28.23 -4.86 9.34
N THR A 165 28.35 -6.07 9.88
CA THR A 165 28.95 -7.21 9.18
C THR A 165 27.94 -8.34 9.08
N LEU A 166 27.75 -8.85 7.87
CA LEU A 166 26.94 -10.03 7.56
C LEU A 166 27.85 -11.13 7.05
N VAL A 167 27.75 -12.33 7.58
CA VAL A 167 28.48 -13.52 7.10
C VAL A 167 27.48 -14.54 6.59
N PHE A 168 27.57 -14.84 5.29
CA PHE A 168 26.74 -15.85 4.64
C PHE A 168 27.57 -17.09 4.28
N VAL A 169 26.88 -18.21 4.10
CA VAL A 169 27.43 -19.44 3.54
C VAL A 169 26.55 -19.85 2.36
N ASP A 170 27.15 -20.06 1.21
CA ASP A 170 26.43 -20.55 0.02
C ASP A 170 26.23 -22.08 0.07
N LYS A 171 25.53 -22.64 -0.94
CA LYS A 171 25.26 -24.06 -1.08
C LYS A 171 26.56 -24.94 -1.22
N ASN A 172 27.67 -24.33 -1.58
CA ASN A 172 28.97 -24.99 -1.80
C ASN A 172 29.88 -24.87 -0.57
N GLY A 173 29.41 -24.27 0.54
CA GLY A 173 30.17 -24.06 1.76
C GLY A 173 31.17 -22.90 1.69
N THR A 174 31.12 -22.07 0.65
CA THR A 174 31.91 -20.83 0.55
C THR A 174 31.34 -19.78 1.49
N GLN A 175 32.18 -19.11 2.24
CA GLN A 175 31.76 -18.04 3.15
C GLN A 175 31.95 -16.67 2.49
N TYR A 176 30.93 -15.81 2.69
CA TYR A 176 30.93 -14.44 2.20
C TYR A 176 30.73 -13.49 3.36
N SER A 177 31.69 -12.59 3.57
CA SER A 177 31.60 -11.53 4.59
C SER A 177 31.33 -10.20 3.92
N VAL A 178 30.20 -9.56 4.24
CA VAL A 178 29.85 -8.23 3.75
C VAL A 178 29.91 -7.25 4.91
N GLU A 179 30.84 -6.31 4.88
CA GLU A 179 30.99 -5.26 5.87
C GLU A 179 30.50 -3.93 5.29
N LEU A 180 29.43 -3.38 5.89
CA LEU A 180 28.80 -2.11 5.53
C LEU A 180 29.33 -1.00 6.42
N PHE A 181 29.68 0.13 5.86
CA PHE A 181 30.15 1.30 6.60
C PHE A 181 29.84 2.60 5.85
N PHE A 182 29.69 3.71 6.57
CA PHE A 182 29.55 5.01 5.95
C PHE A 182 30.90 5.53 5.41
N ASP A 183 30.93 5.96 4.17
CA ASP A 183 32.10 6.62 3.58
C ASP A 183 31.73 8.02 3.07
N ALA A 184 32.28 9.04 3.75
CA ALA A 184 32.04 10.44 3.40
C ALA A 184 32.49 10.82 1.97
N LYS A 185 33.37 10.05 1.34
CA LYS A 185 33.82 10.26 -0.04
C LYS A 185 32.73 9.98 -1.07
N LEU A 186 31.71 9.21 -0.67
CA LEU A 186 30.56 8.91 -1.52
C LEU A 186 29.44 9.97 -1.38
N TYR A 187 29.55 10.88 -0.39
CA TYR A 187 28.56 11.94 -0.22
C TYR A 187 28.67 12.90 -1.41
N GLY A 188 27.91 12.61 -2.46
CA GLY A 188 27.79 13.47 -3.63
C GLY A 188 27.16 14.81 -3.33
N ALA A 189 27.28 15.78 -4.25
CA ALA A 189 26.55 17.04 -4.24
C ALA A 189 25.07 16.74 -3.96
N LYS A 190 24.40 17.58 -3.12
CA LYS A 190 23.00 17.46 -2.64
C LYS A 190 22.11 16.68 -3.63
N VAL A 191 21.98 15.37 -3.41
CA VAL A 191 21.02 14.56 -4.13
C VAL A 191 19.64 15.14 -3.81
N ALA A 192 18.84 15.39 -4.83
CA ALA A 192 17.47 15.83 -4.63
C ALA A 192 16.79 14.85 -3.65
N LYS A 193 16.27 15.36 -2.54
CA LYS A 193 15.62 14.53 -1.51
C LYS A 193 14.53 13.69 -2.18
N LYS A 194 14.62 12.38 -2.03
CA LYS A 194 13.55 11.47 -2.44
C LYS A 194 12.37 11.67 -1.49
N THR A 195 11.20 11.92 -2.01
CA THR A 195 10.00 12.13 -1.19
C THR A 195 8.93 11.11 -1.50
N ILE A 196 8.14 10.77 -0.49
CA ILE A 196 6.99 9.88 -0.63
C ILE A 196 5.79 10.46 0.13
N ALA A 197 4.64 10.52 -0.52
CA ALA A 197 3.37 10.72 0.17
C ALA A 197 2.74 9.35 0.46
N ILE A 198 2.24 9.18 1.67
CA ILE A 198 1.54 7.97 2.09
C ILE A 198 0.09 8.35 2.36
N VAL A 199 -0.85 7.67 1.73
CA VAL A 199 -2.29 7.82 1.95
C VAL A 199 -2.83 6.55 2.56
N ILE A 200 -3.60 6.68 3.61
CA ILE A 200 -4.32 5.55 4.20
C ILE A 200 -5.79 5.72 3.86
N ASP A 201 -6.32 4.78 3.09
CA ASP A 201 -7.71 4.75 2.64
C ASP A 201 -8.64 4.07 3.65
N ASP A 202 -9.94 4.16 3.41
CA ASP A 202 -11.06 3.49 4.08
C ASP A 202 -11.33 3.95 5.52
N PHE A 203 -10.90 5.15 5.92
CA PHE A 203 -11.34 5.70 7.20
C PHE A 203 -12.83 6.09 7.19
N GLY A 204 -13.42 6.13 8.39
CA GLY A 204 -14.80 6.56 8.61
C GLY A 204 -15.64 5.60 9.44
N ASP A 205 -15.26 4.32 9.51
CA ASP A 205 -15.93 3.30 10.32
C ASP A 205 -15.16 2.96 11.61
N ILE A 206 -13.84 3.11 11.61
CA ILE A 206 -13.02 2.81 12.79
C ILE A 206 -12.98 3.99 13.77
N ASP A 207 -12.89 3.67 15.06
CA ASP A 207 -12.67 4.62 16.15
C ASP A 207 -11.78 4.02 17.25
N GLY A 208 -11.83 4.60 18.46
CA GLY A 208 -11.15 4.08 19.64
C GLY A 208 -9.64 3.88 19.46
N GLU A 209 -9.14 2.76 19.96
CA GLU A 209 -7.70 2.46 19.97
C GLU A 209 -7.10 2.32 18.58
N LEU A 210 -7.85 1.75 17.64
CA LEU A 210 -7.34 1.57 16.28
C LEU A 210 -7.16 2.91 15.57
N LEU A 211 -8.17 3.80 15.63
CA LEU A 211 -8.05 5.15 15.08
C LEU A 211 -6.91 5.93 15.77
N ASN A 212 -6.82 5.86 17.10
CA ASN A 212 -5.75 6.53 17.84
C ASN A 212 -4.37 6.00 17.46
N GLY A 213 -4.27 4.72 17.17
CA GLY A 213 -3.06 4.09 16.66
C GLY A 213 -2.62 4.68 15.32
N PHE A 214 -3.53 4.89 14.37
CA PHE A 214 -3.24 5.55 13.10
C PHE A 214 -2.94 7.05 13.28
N LEU A 215 -3.67 7.74 14.16
CA LEU A 215 -3.40 9.14 14.49
C LEU A 215 -2.02 9.35 15.11
N SER A 216 -1.42 8.35 15.74
CA SER A 216 -0.05 8.41 16.30
C SER A 216 1.07 8.30 15.27
N LEU A 217 0.76 8.01 14.01
CA LEU A 217 1.75 8.02 12.93
C LEU A 217 2.22 9.44 12.61
N ASP A 218 3.26 9.57 11.78
CA ASP A 218 3.72 10.87 11.28
C ASP A 218 2.56 11.69 10.71
N ARG A 219 2.46 12.95 11.09
CA ARG A 219 1.36 13.84 10.68
C ARG A 219 1.30 14.07 9.16
N GLU A 220 2.41 13.85 8.46
CA GLU A 220 2.54 13.97 7.01
C GLU A 220 1.81 12.85 6.26
N VAL A 221 1.47 11.74 6.95
CA VAL A 221 0.66 10.65 6.38
C VAL A 221 -0.79 11.11 6.24
N CYS A 222 -1.34 11.07 5.03
CA CYS A 222 -2.68 11.56 4.72
C CYS A 222 -3.75 10.50 5.01
N PHE A 223 -4.95 10.91 5.41
CA PHE A 223 -6.11 10.04 5.62
C PHE A 223 -7.16 10.30 4.55
N ALA A 224 -7.60 9.25 3.85
CA ALA A 224 -8.75 9.30 2.96
C ALA A 224 -9.96 8.67 3.67
N ILE A 225 -11.04 9.43 3.77
CA ILE A 225 -12.17 9.17 4.67
C ILE A 225 -13.45 9.06 3.87
N PHE A 226 -14.18 7.97 4.04
CA PHE A 226 -15.52 7.84 3.47
C PHE A 226 -16.42 8.98 3.92
N PRO A 227 -17.17 9.63 3.01
CA PRO A 227 -17.96 10.81 3.38
C PRO A 227 -19.23 10.48 4.20
N ASP A 228 -19.78 9.28 4.08
CA ASP A 228 -21.07 8.88 4.68
C ASP A 228 -20.94 7.81 5.76
N ALA A 229 -19.73 7.53 6.25
CA ALA A 229 -19.52 6.57 7.32
C ALA A 229 -19.78 7.19 8.71
N PRO A 230 -20.11 6.41 9.75
CA PRO A 230 -20.52 6.93 11.06
C PRO A 230 -19.52 7.85 11.76
N GLN A 231 -18.21 7.62 11.53
CA GLN A 231 -17.13 8.36 12.17
C GLN A 231 -16.43 9.36 11.22
N SER A 232 -16.97 9.59 10.01
CA SER A 232 -16.33 10.41 8.97
C SER A 232 -15.93 11.80 9.47
N VAL A 233 -16.90 12.57 9.99
CA VAL A 233 -16.68 13.95 10.47
C VAL A 233 -15.78 13.94 11.70
N SER A 234 -15.98 13.03 12.65
CA SER A 234 -15.13 12.90 13.84
C SER A 234 -13.68 12.58 13.48
N THR A 235 -13.46 11.64 12.56
CA THR A 235 -12.13 11.26 12.10
C THR A 235 -11.45 12.42 11.38
N MET A 236 -12.15 13.12 10.49
CA MET A 236 -11.66 14.30 9.79
C MET A 236 -11.23 15.40 10.79
N GLN A 237 -12.07 15.70 11.78
CA GLN A 237 -11.77 16.72 12.79
C GLN A 237 -10.56 16.35 13.64
N LYS A 238 -10.48 15.09 14.11
CA LYS A 238 -9.33 14.59 14.89
C LYS A 238 -8.04 14.64 14.10
N ALA A 239 -8.05 14.20 12.84
CA ALA A 239 -6.88 14.24 11.97
C ALA A 239 -6.43 15.68 11.69
N ASN A 240 -7.37 16.57 11.35
CA ASN A 240 -7.09 17.97 11.05
C ASN A 240 -6.58 18.74 12.28
N SER A 241 -7.08 18.45 13.50
CA SER A 241 -6.58 19.08 14.74
C SER A 241 -5.10 18.79 15.02
N GLN A 242 -4.55 17.73 14.43
CA GLN A 242 -3.12 17.39 14.47
C GLN A 242 -2.32 17.96 13.28
N GLY A 243 -2.96 18.76 12.42
CA GLY A 243 -2.36 19.28 11.18
C GLY A 243 -2.17 18.23 10.10
N ARG A 244 -2.91 17.12 10.17
CA ARG A 244 -2.87 16.03 9.17
C ARG A 244 -3.78 16.37 8.00
N GLU A 245 -3.28 16.16 6.80
CA GLU A 245 -4.04 16.30 5.56
C GLU A 245 -5.08 15.19 5.42
N THR A 246 -6.30 15.57 5.05
CA THR A 246 -7.40 14.62 4.83
C THR A 246 -8.00 14.77 3.45
N LEU A 247 -8.45 13.64 2.89
CA LEU A 247 -9.09 13.52 1.60
C LEU A 247 -10.49 12.90 1.77
N ILE A 248 -11.38 13.23 0.85
CA ILE A 248 -12.65 12.53 0.70
C ILE A 248 -12.40 11.25 -0.10
N HIS A 249 -12.67 10.09 0.50
CA HIS A 249 -12.59 8.80 -0.18
C HIS A 249 -13.91 8.51 -0.89
N ILE A 250 -14.02 8.93 -2.16
CA ILE A 250 -15.28 8.93 -2.92
C ILE A 250 -15.59 7.51 -3.41
N PRO A 251 -16.70 6.89 -2.95
CA PRO A 251 -17.12 5.59 -3.47
C PRO A 251 -17.50 5.69 -4.94
N MET A 252 -16.95 4.81 -5.78
CA MET A 252 -17.18 4.80 -7.23
C MET A 252 -17.39 3.38 -7.74
N GLU A 253 -18.18 3.23 -8.79
CA GLU A 253 -18.58 1.95 -9.37
C GLU A 253 -17.38 1.12 -9.85
N PRO A 254 -17.22 -0.13 -9.32
CA PRO A 254 -16.24 -1.09 -9.84
C PRO A 254 -16.84 -1.88 -11.03
N LEU A 255 -15.97 -2.53 -11.80
CA LEU A 255 -16.35 -3.39 -12.92
C LEU A 255 -17.36 -4.49 -12.55
N ASN A 256 -17.28 -5.00 -11.32
CA ASN A 256 -18.10 -6.12 -10.85
C ASN A 256 -19.35 -5.67 -10.07
N TYR A 257 -19.75 -4.40 -10.17
CA TYR A 257 -21.01 -3.94 -9.57
C TYR A 257 -22.20 -4.65 -10.24
N PRO A 258 -23.27 -5.05 -9.50
CA PRO A 258 -23.50 -4.85 -8.05
C PRO A 258 -22.95 -5.96 -7.14
N VAL A 259 -22.24 -6.97 -7.68
CA VAL A 259 -21.66 -8.08 -6.90
C VAL A 259 -20.66 -7.52 -5.88
N VAL A 260 -19.81 -6.60 -6.32
CA VAL A 260 -18.94 -5.81 -5.46
C VAL A 260 -19.58 -4.43 -5.32
N ASN A 261 -19.96 -4.08 -4.08
CA ASN A 261 -20.68 -2.84 -3.80
C ASN A 261 -19.72 -1.82 -3.17
N PRO A 262 -19.53 -0.65 -3.78
CA PRO A 262 -18.62 0.39 -3.27
C PRO A 262 -19.20 1.18 -2.07
N GLY A 263 -20.38 0.85 -1.62
CA GLY A 263 -21.03 1.51 -0.49
C GLY A 263 -22.14 2.49 -0.88
N LYS A 264 -22.69 3.17 0.13
CA LYS A 264 -23.78 4.13 -0.05
C LYS A 264 -23.32 5.34 -0.85
N ASN A 265 -24.25 5.90 -1.63
CA ASN A 265 -24.01 7.12 -2.38
C ASN A 265 -22.81 7.07 -3.35
N ALA A 266 -22.43 5.88 -3.81
CA ALA A 266 -21.37 5.74 -4.79
C ALA A 266 -21.69 6.43 -6.12
N ILE A 267 -20.68 6.96 -6.78
CA ILE A 267 -20.80 7.48 -8.15
C ILE A 267 -20.91 6.28 -9.10
N LEU A 268 -22.04 6.17 -9.78
CA LEU A 268 -22.34 5.08 -10.73
C LEU A 268 -22.34 5.61 -12.17
N VAL A 269 -21.94 4.77 -13.11
CA VAL A 269 -21.88 5.15 -14.54
C VAL A 269 -23.25 5.41 -15.17
N THR A 270 -24.33 5.02 -14.50
CA THR A 270 -25.72 5.30 -14.93
C THR A 270 -26.25 6.67 -14.49
N MET A 271 -25.47 7.42 -13.67
CA MET A 271 -25.89 8.73 -13.18
C MET A 271 -25.72 9.81 -14.25
N ASN A 272 -26.62 10.79 -14.22
CA ASN A 272 -26.45 11.99 -15.00
C ASN A 272 -25.52 13.00 -14.29
N GLU A 273 -25.04 13.97 -15.05
CA GLU A 273 -24.09 15.01 -14.57
C GLU A 273 -24.61 15.74 -13.32
N ALA A 274 -25.86 16.18 -13.32
CA ALA A 274 -26.45 16.92 -12.20
C ALA A 274 -26.52 16.09 -10.91
N GLU A 275 -26.74 14.80 -11.01
CA GLU A 275 -26.76 13.90 -9.86
C GLU A 275 -25.34 13.68 -9.32
N ILE A 276 -24.34 13.50 -10.18
CA ILE A 276 -22.94 13.40 -9.80
C ILE A 276 -22.50 14.68 -9.10
N GLU A 277 -22.73 15.85 -9.71
CA GLU A 277 -22.39 17.16 -9.12
C GLU A 277 -23.02 17.35 -7.74
N ARG A 278 -24.32 17.08 -7.61
CA ARG A 278 -25.03 17.18 -6.33
C ARG A 278 -24.41 16.28 -5.26
N ARG A 279 -24.03 15.05 -5.63
CA ARG A 279 -23.45 14.07 -4.69
C ARG A 279 -22.06 14.48 -4.24
N VAL A 280 -21.19 14.83 -5.17
CA VAL A 280 -19.83 15.30 -4.86
C VAL A 280 -19.85 16.62 -4.08
N HIS A 281 -20.78 17.54 -4.42
CA HIS A 281 -20.98 18.79 -3.66
C HIS A 281 -21.38 18.50 -2.20
N LYS A 282 -22.30 17.55 -1.98
CA LYS A 282 -22.67 17.12 -0.62
C LYS A 282 -21.46 16.59 0.14
N PHE A 283 -20.67 15.69 -0.46
CA PHE A 283 -19.47 15.16 0.15
C PHE A 283 -18.48 16.27 0.54
N ALA A 284 -18.21 17.20 -0.37
CA ALA A 284 -17.29 18.31 -0.13
C ALA A 284 -17.79 19.29 0.94
N THR A 285 -19.11 19.43 1.07
CA THR A 285 -19.73 20.28 2.10
C THR A 285 -19.66 19.61 3.47
N ASP A 286 -20.02 18.33 3.57
CA ASP A 286 -20.01 17.59 4.82
C ASP A 286 -18.57 17.36 5.34
N MET A 287 -17.62 17.17 4.42
CA MET A 287 -16.20 16.92 4.70
C MET A 287 -15.35 18.20 4.47
N SER A 288 -15.81 19.32 5.00
CA SER A 288 -15.28 20.67 4.69
C SER A 288 -13.82 20.92 5.09
N LEU A 289 -13.20 20.09 5.94
CA LEU A 289 -11.77 20.18 6.28
C LEU A 289 -10.88 19.32 5.36
N CYS A 290 -11.46 18.52 4.46
CA CYS A 290 -10.70 17.81 3.45
C CYS A 290 -10.24 18.77 2.35
N ILE A 291 -9.00 18.63 1.90
CA ILE A 291 -8.41 19.51 0.88
C ILE A 291 -8.21 18.81 -0.47
N GLY A 292 -8.63 17.57 -0.56
CA GLY A 292 -8.58 16.75 -1.77
C GLY A 292 -9.56 15.59 -1.72
N ALA A 293 -9.59 14.82 -2.79
CA ALA A 293 -10.36 13.59 -2.88
C ALA A 293 -9.60 12.51 -3.64
N ASN A 294 -9.90 11.23 -3.36
CA ASN A 294 -9.47 10.10 -4.16
C ASN A 294 -10.64 9.13 -4.36
N ASN A 295 -10.48 8.14 -5.23
CA ASN A 295 -11.53 7.16 -5.49
C ASN A 295 -11.36 5.91 -4.63
N HIS A 296 -12.45 5.49 -3.95
CA HIS A 296 -12.63 4.14 -3.44
C HIS A 296 -13.17 3.25 -4.57
N MET A 297 -12.52 2.10 -4.81
CA MET A 297 -12.86 1.27 -5.98
C MET A 297 -12.86 2.11 -7.27
N GLY A 298 -13.93 2.01 -8.07
CA GLY A 298 -14.11 2.83 -9.27
C GLY A 298 -13.38 2.27 -10.50
N SER A 299 -13.07 0.98 -10.55
CA SER A 299 -12.40 0.39 -11.71
C SER A 299 -13.20 0.47 -13.00
N LEU A 300 -14.51 0.77 -12.92
CA LEU A 300 -15.36 1.13 -14.08
C LEU A 300 -15.53 2.66 -14.18
N ALA A 301 -16.00 3.32 -13.13
CA ALA A 301 -16.34 4.74 -13.19
C ALA A 301 -15.15 5.63 -13.56
N THR A 302 -13.93 5.30 -13.09
CA THR A 302 -12.71 6.08 -13.42
C THR A 302 -12.25 5.93 -14.87
N THR A 303 -12.81 5.00 -15.64
CA THR A 303 -12.47 4.82 -17.06
C THR A 303 -13.37 5.65 -18.00
N ASP A 304 -14.41 6.29 -17.47
CA ASP A 304 -15.37 7.08 -18.23
C ASP A 304 -15.16 8.58 -18.00
N GLU A 305 -14.74 9.30 -19.05
CA GLU A 305 -14.52 10.75 -19.01
C GLU A 305 -15.80 11.52 -18.68
N SER A 306 -16.97 11.04 -19.14
CA SER A 306 -18.26 11.69 -18.89
C SER A 306 -18.69 11.63 -17.42
N ILE A 307 -18.26 10.59 -16.69
CA ILE A 307 -18.48 10.43 -15.26
C ILE A 307 -17.45 11.26 -14.47
N MET A 308 -16.20 11.24 -14.89
CA MET A 308 -15.14 11.94 -14.14
C MET A 308 -15.17 13.45 -14.31
N GLN A 309 -15.68 13.96 -15.45
CA GLN A 309 -15.74 15.41 -15.71
C GLN A 309 -16.59 16.17 -14.67
N PRO A 310 -17.85 15.79 -14.34
CA PRO A 310 -18.64 16.47 -13.31
C PRO A 310 -18.03 16.30 -11.90
N VAL A 311 -17.36 15.17 -11.62
CA VAL A 311 -16.61 15.00 -10.37
C VAL A 311 -15.53 16.08 -10.26
N MET A 312 -14.68 16.22 -11.28
CA MET A 312 -13.56 17.18 -11.27
C MET A 312 -14.06 18.63 -11.28
N SER A 313 -15.13 18.94 -12.04
CA SER A 313 -15.69 20.30 -12.05
C SER A 313 -16.21 20.71 -10.68
N THR A 314 -16.82 19.78 -9.95
CA THR A 314 -17.31 20.03 -8.59
C THR A 314 -16.17 20.16 -7.58
N LEU A 315 -15.16 19.29 -7.61
CA LEU A 315 -13.98 19.41 -6.77
C LEU A 315 -13.25 20.74 -6.98
N LYS A 316 -13.19 21.22 -8.24
CA LYS A 316 -12.65 22.55 -8.56
C LYS A 316 -13.41 23.69 -7.88
N LYS A 317 -14.74 23.65 -7.88
CA LYS A 317 -15.61 24.64 -7.20
C LYS A 317 -15.31 24.71 -5.70
N HIS A 318 -14.84 23.59 -5.11
CA HIS A 318 -14.44 23.49 -3.70
C HIS A 318 -12.94 23.69 -3.44
N GLY A 319 -12.15 23.99 -4.47
CA GLY A 319 -10.69 24.21 -4.33
C GLY A 319 -9.89 22.94 -3.96
N MET A 320 -10.46 21.77 -4.24
CA MET A 320 -9.88 20.46 -3.89
C MET A 320 -9.01 19.92 -5.01
N TYR A 321 -7.93 19.17 -4.65
CA TYR A 321 -7.17 18.37 -5.61
C TYR A 321 -7.78 16.97 -5.77
N PHE A 322 -7.33 16.24 -6.79
CA PHE A 322 -7.71 14.85 -6.99
C PHE A 322 -6.50 13.92 -7.05
N LEU A 323 -6.57 12.81 -6.32
CA LEU A 323 -5.61 11.70 -6.37
C LEU A 323 -6.29 10.48 -7.01
N ASP A 324 -5.88 10.12 -8.22
CA ASP A 324 -6.30 8.86 -8.85
C ASP A 324 -5.65 7.68 -8.12
N SER A 325 -6.45 6.87 -7.41
CA SER A 325 -5.98 5.67 -6.70
C SER A 325 -5.48 4.57 -7.64
N ARG A 326 -5.78 4.66 -8.95
CA ARG A 326 -5.38 3.68 -9.98
C ARG A 326 -5.86 2.26 -9.69
N THR A 327 -7.12 2.12 -9.36
CA THR A 327 -7.79 0.81 -9.24
C THR A 327 -8.02 0.15 -10.60
N SER A 328 -7.75 0.88 -11.69
CA SER A 328 -7.74 0.40 -13.08
C SER A 328 -6.52 0.96 -13.82
N ASN A 329 -5.85 0.14 -14.62
CA ASN A 329 -4.74 0.58 -15.46
C ASN A 329 -5.17 1.52 -16.61
N VAL A 330 -6.46 1.49 -16.97
CA VAL A 330 -7.06 2.32 -18.01
C VAL A 330 -7.87 3.49 -17.44
N SER A 331 -7.66 3.85 -16.17
CA SER A 331 -8.25 5.04 -15.56
C SER A 331 -7.89 6.31 -16.35
N VAL A 332 -8.88 7.15 -16.61
CA VAL A 332 -8.73 8.48 -17.21
C VAL A 332 -8.83 9.61 -16.17
N ALA A 333 -9.08 9.26 -14.90
CA ALA A 333 -9.37 10.23 -13.85
C ALA A 333 -8.26 11.28 -13.67
N TYR A 334 -6.99 10.85 -13.67
CA TYR A 334 -5.85 11.76 -13.59
C TYR A 334 -5.81 12.75 -14.77
N GLN A 335 -6.03 12.27 -15.99
CA GLN A 335 -6.02 13.11 -17.19
C GLN A 335 -7.19 14.09 -17.20
N VAL A 336 -8.39 13.65 -16.77
CA VAL A 336 -9.57 14.52 -16.64
C VAL A 336 -9.33 15.61 -15.60
N ALA A 337 -8.73 15.27 -14.46
CA ALA A 337 -8.35 16.24 -13.44
C ALA A 337 -7.39 17.31 -13.99
N GLN A 338 -6.36 16.89 -14.73
CA GLN A 338 -5.43 17.82 -15.39
C GLN A 338 -6.14 18.73 -16.41
N LYS A 339 -7.00 18.17 -17.30
CA LYS A 339 -7.80 18.94 -18.26
C LYS A 339 -8.73 19.95 -17.54
N SER A 340 -9.23 19.60 -16.37
CA SER A 340 -10.08 20.47 -15.54
C SER A 340 -9.31 21.56 -14.79
N HIS A 341 -7.96 21.58 -14.90
CA HIS A 341 -7.08 22.52 -14.21
C HIS A 341 -7.22 22.49 -12.69
N ILE A 342 -7.32 21.28 -12.10
CA ILE A 342 -7.15 21.06 -10.67
C ILE A 342 -5.82 20.38 -10.42
N PRO A 343 -5.20 20.56 -9.25
CA PRO A 343 -4.00 19.78 -8.91
C PRO A 343 -4.34 18.29 -8.95
N ALA A 344 -3.58 17.53 -9.73
CA ALA A 344 -3.85 16.11 -9.97
C ALA A 344 -2.65 15.26 -9.61
N TYR A 345 -2.93 14.16 -8.92
CA TYR A 345 -1.95 13.19 -8.47
C TYR A 345 -2.39 11.79 -8.87
N ARG A 346 -1.47 10.84 -8.84
CA ARG A 346 -1.72 9.46 -9.21
C ARG A 346 -0.91 8.51 -8.33
N ASN A 347 -1.56 7.49 -7.80
CA ASN A 347 -0.93 6.43 -7.02
C ASN A 347 0.15 5.70 -7.84
N ASP A 348 1.28 5.44 -7.23
CA ASP A 348 2.38 4.67 -7.82
C ASP A 348 2.35 3.20 -7.35
N ILE A 349 1.94 2.95 -6.10
CA ILE A 349 2.00 1.61 -5.51
C ILE A 349 1.02 1.45 -4.34
N PHE A 350 0.36 0.28 -4.27
CA PHE A 350 -0.34 -0.18 -3.07
C PHE A 350 0.63 -0.95 -2.17
N LEU A 351 0.66 -0.62 -0.86
CA LEU A 351 1.63 -1.20 0.07
C LEU A 351 1.21 -2.57 0.60
N ASP A 352 -0.07 -2.76 0.85
CA ASP A 352 -0.67 -3.91 1.53
C ASP A 352 -1.19 -5.00 0.58
N THR A 353 -1.02 -4.82 -0.72
CA THR A 353 -1.36 -5.79 -1.76
C THR A 353 -0.11 -6.57 -2.19
N PRO A 354 -0.15 -7.90 -2.34
CA PRO A 354 -1.31 -8.78 -2.16
C PRO A 354 -1.59 -9.17 -0.71
N ASN A 355 -0.71 -8.86 0.26
CA ASN A 355 -0.87 -9.20 1.68
C ASN A 355 0.05 -8.37 2.58
N LEU A 356 -0.02 -8.60 3.91
CA LEU A 356 0.75 -7.89 4.93
C LEU A 356 2.00 -8.66 5.40
N SER A 357 2.54 -9.57 4.58
CA SER A 357 3.72 -10.34 4.96
C SER A 357 5.00 -9.49 4.97
N GLU A 358 6.03 -9.94 5.70
CA GLU A 358 7.35 -9.32 5.70
C GLU A 358 8.00 -9.35 4.30
N ASP A 359 7.74 -10.40 3.50
CA ASP A 359 8.28 -10.50 2.14
C ASP A 359 7.62 -9.46 1.21
N ASN A 360 6.29 -9.24 1.34
CA ASN A 360 5.62 -8.17 0.62
C ASN A 360 6.17 -6.81 1.05
N LEU A 361 6.36 -6.56 2.35
CA LEU A 361 6.94 -5.32 2.86
C LEU A 361 8.31 -5.03 2.23
N ARG A 362 9.22 -6.01 2.22
CA ARG A 362 10.54 -5.89 1.61
C ARG A 362 10.47 -5.64 0.11
N SER A 363 9.58 -6.36 -0.58
CA SER A 363 9.34 -6.19 -2.02
C SER A 363 8.85 -4.78 -2.34
N LYS A 364 7.87 -4.25 -1.58
CA LYS A 364 7.35 -2.88 -1.80
C LYS A 364 8.43 -1.82 -1.59
N ILE A 365 9.24 -1.95 -0.55
CA ILE A 365 10.36 -1.02 -0.33
C ILE A 365 11.37 -1.08 -1.47
N ALA A 366 11.73 -2.28 -1.94
CA ALA A 366 12.65 -2.44 -3.06
C ALA A 366 12.10 -1.80 -4.35
N GLN A 367 10.80 -2.00 -4.66
CA GLN A 367 10.12 -1.37 -5.80
C GLN A 367 10.14 0.16 -5.70
N ILE A 368 9.85 0.72 -4.51
CA ILE A 368 9.87 2.18 -4.28
C ILE A 368 11.27 2.75 -4.49
N VAL A 369 12.30 2.07 -3.98
CA VAL A 369 13.70 2.48 -4.18
C VAL A 369 14.06 2.44 -5.66
N GLU A 370 13.67 1.43 -6.41
CA GLU A 370 13.88 1.32 -7.85
C GLU A 370 13.15 2.44 -8.61
N MET A 371 11.85 2.64 -8.34
CA MET A 371 11.08 3.74 -8.94
C MET A 371 11.69 5.11 -8.67
N SER A 372 12.32 5.29 -7.51
CA SER A 372 12.95 6.57 -7.14
C SER A 372 14.18 6.94 -7.96
N ASN A 373 14.72 6.03 -8.75
CA ASN A 373 15.80 6.34 -9.68
C ASN A 373 15.33 7.14 -10.90
N SER A 374 14.03 7.04 -11.24
CA SER A 374 13.41 7.77 -12.36
C SER A 374 12.42 8.85 -11.90
N LYS A 375 11.90 8.76 -10.68
CA LYS A 375 10.85 9.66 -10.16
C LYS A 375 11.15 10.02 -8.69
N THR A 376 11.49 11.27 -8.41
CA THR A 376 11.89 11.73 -7.07
C THR A 376 10.73 11.86 -6.06
N ASN A 377 9.50 11.95 -6.56
CA ASN A 377 8.30 12.11 -5.72
C ASN A 377 7.35 10.95 -5.99
N LEU A 378 7.10 10.13 -5.00
CA LEU A 378 6.25 8.94 -5.11
C LEU A 378 5.02 9.06 -4.23
N ILE A 379 3.95 8.35 -4.60
CA ILE A 379 2.71 8.25 -3.81
C ILE A 379 2.40 6.78 -3.60
N ALA A 380 2.17 6.42 -2.35
CA ALA A 380 1.81 5.07 -1.94
C ALA A 380 0.47 5.08 -1.20
N ILE A 381 -0.38 4.10 -1.46
CA ILE A 381 -1.67 3.90 -0.79
C ILE A 381 -1.62 2.60 0.03
N THR A 382 -2.29 2.62 1.18
CA THR A 382 -2.58 1.47 2.04
C THR A 382 -3.96 1.66 2.69
N HIS A 383 -4.45 0.67 3.46
CA HIS A 383 -5.78 0.73 4.07
C HIS A 383 -5.72 0.65 5.60
N CYS A 384 -6.82 1.04 6.29
CA CYS A 384 -6.88 1.13 7.76
C CYS A 384 -7.60 -0.05 8.44
N HIS A 385 -7.78 -1.19 7.76
CA HIS A 385 -8.72 -2.25 8.15
C HIS A 385 -8.46 -2.93 9.49
N SER A 386 -7.23 -2.93 10.02
CA SER A 386 -6.91 -3.65 11.25
C SER A 386 -5.62 -3.18 11.93
N ILE A 387 -5.41 -3.68 13.16
CA ILE A 387 -4.14 -3.47 13.89
C ILE A 387 -2.93 -4.03 13.11
N LYS A 388 -3.10 -5.10 12.32
CA LYS A 388 -2.04 -5.65 11.47
C LYS A 388 -1.62 -4.67 10.38
N HIS A 389 -2.56 -3.92 9.77
CA HIS A 389 -2.27 -2.85 8.81
C HIS A 389 -1.48 -1.72 9.49
N LEU A 390 -1.87 -1.33 10.70
CA LEU A 390 -1.14 -0.31 11.48
C LEU A 390 0.30 -0.74 11.78
N GLU A 391 0.50 -1.97 12.25
CA GLU A 391 1.83 -2.51 12.55
C GLU A 391 2.70 -2.63 11.31
N TYR A 392 2.12 -3.12 10.20
CA TYR A 392 2.78 -3.18 8.90
C TYR A 392 3.23 -1.79 8.44
N LEU A 393 2.34 -0.80 8.53
CA LEU A 393 2.64 0.57 8.12
C LEU A 393 3.69 1.24 9.02
N ARG A 394 3.68 0.99 10.33
CA ARG A 394 4.75 1.47 11.23
C ARG A 394 6.12 0.95 10.82
N LYS A 395 6.21 -0.35 10.48
CA LYS A 395 7.45 -0.93 9.97
C LYS A 395 7.84 -0.32 8.64
N PHE A 396 6.87 -0.18 7.72
CA PHE A 396 7.11 0.46 6.42
C PHE A 396 7.66 1.88 6.58
N ILE A 397 7.04 2.72 7.40
CA ILE A 397 7.47 4.10 7.67
C ILE A 397 8.91 4.14 8.20
N SER A 398 9.24 3.26 9.14
CA SER A 398 10.61 3.16 9.68
C SER A 398 11.62 2.82 8.58
N LEU A 399 11.32 1.82 7.77
CA LEU A 399 12.22 1.33 6.73
C LEU A 399 12.36 2.31 5.56
N ILE A 400 11.29 2.98 5.15
CA ILE A 400 11.36 3.94 4.04
C ILE A 400 12.12 5.22 4.42
N LYS A 401 12.01 5.66 5.68
CA LYS A 401 12.86 6.74 6.22
C LYS A 401 14.33 6.33 6.27
N ALA A 402 14.62 5.09 6.70
CA ALA A 402 15.95 4.52 6.68
C ALA A 402 16.55 4.42 5.28
N ALA A 403 15.69 4.23 4.25
CA ALA A 403 16.05 4.28 2.84
C ALA A 403 16.30 5.70 2.30
N GLY A 404 16.23 6.73 3.16
CA GLY A 404 16.51 8.13 2.81
C GLY A 404 15.34 8.90 2.23
N PHE A 405 14.09 8.39 2.34
CA PHE A 405 12.91 9.12 1.91
C PHE A 405 12.39 10.06 3.01
N GLU A 406 11.97 11.24 2.58
CA GLU A 406 11.19 12.16 3.40
C GLU A 406 9.69 11.93 3.13
N ILE A 407 8.90 11.75 4.19
CA ILE A 407 7.45 11.65 4.06
C ILE A 407 6.88 13.06 4.01
N ILE A 408 6.07 13.34 2.99
CA ILE A 408 5.42 14.64 2.80
C ILE A 408 3.93 14.45 2.51
N PRO A 409 3.06 15.42 2.82
CA PRO A 409 1.66 15.37 2.41
C PRO A 409 1.50 15.36 0.89
N VAL A 410 0.40 14.79 0.38
CA VAL A 410 0.12 14.74 -1.07
C VAL A 410 0.14 16.12 -1.71
N SER A 411 -0.42 17.12 -1.03
CA SER A 411 -0.47 18.50 -1.54
C SER A 411 0.90 19.14 -1.75
N GLN A 412 1.96 18.59 -1.17
CA GLN A 412 3.35 19.08 -1.33
C GLN A 412 4.13 18.37 -2.43
N ILE A 413 3.59 17.29 -2.99
CA ILE A 413 4.20 16.58 -4.13
C ILE A 413 4.44 17.56 -5.28
N GLY A 414 5.67 17.59 -5.77
CA GLY A 414 6.10 18.44 -6.91
C GLY A 414 6.30 19.92 -6.59
N LYS A 415 6.00 20.39 -5.35
CA LYS A 415 6.24 21.80 -4.95
C LYS A 415 7.69 22.06 -4.52
N ASN A 416 8.41 21.04 -4.13
CA ASN A 416 9.83 21.12 -3.77
C ASN A 416 10.74 21.20 -5.02
N LYS A 417 10.41 22.02 -5.99
CA LYS A 417 11.39 22.40 -7.02
C LYS A 417 12.46 23.25 -6.32
N ILE A 418 13.69 22.73 -6.26
CA ILE A 418 14.87 23.53 -5.91
C ILE A 418 14.81 24.78 -6.78
N PRO A 419 14.92 26.02 -6.21
CA PRO A 419 15.06 27.21 -7.03
C PRO A 419 16.25 26.99 -7.95
N THR A 420 16.03 26.96 -9.24
CA THR A 420 17.11 27.05 -10.23
C THR A 420 17.77 28.40 -9.95
N ILE A 421 18.93 28.39 -9.32
CA ILE A 421 19.76 29.58 -9.23
C ILE A 421 20.18 29.90 -10.66
N LEU A 422 19.56 30.93 -11.22
CA LEU A 422 19.98 31.56 -12.48
C LEU A 422 21.32 32.25 -12.27
#